data_f774c201d128fb6563823fa6cfeddbf5
#
_entry.id   f774c201d128fb6563823fa6cfeddbf5
#
_cell.length_a   1.000
_cell.length_b   1.000
_cell.length_c   1.000
_cell.angle_alpha   90.00
_cell.angle_beta   90.00
_cell.angle_gamma   90.00
#
_symmetry.space_group_name_H-M   'P 1'
#
loop_
_entity.id
_entity.type
_entity.pdbx_description
1 polymer ?
#
loop_
_entity_poly.entity_id
_entity_poly.type
_entity_poly.pdbx_seq_one_letter_code
_entity_poly.pdbx_strand_id
1 'polypeptide(L)'
;MFGDNNSSIDNETIELLENAQSRIRQKKNVYRHFIFYLFISGFFLFVDLVLAVGENLSIFNYSWSIWVLLIWTFILLYHLFDVFISKKIINKKWVSNQKSHLIEIQKEKIKSLRKNIEIESKIYAESNSNNSNQMVTIIVAASDNDVIGDNNKLIWHLSKDLIRFKNLTKGHHVIMGRKTFESMPKALPNRTNVVITRNKNYTAENIVVVDSIENALKVCKDDPQPFIIGGAEIYKLGLEYSKRIELTRVHHNFEGDTIFPEIDKEIWKEVKKIKMFDIENHDYNFSFITYDKFK
;
A
#
# COMPACT_ATOMS: atom_id res chain seq x y z
N MET A 1 16.40 -22.83 -24.04
CA MET A 1 14.95 -22.98 -24.05
C MET A 1 14.56 -24.39 -23.56
N PHE A 2 15.01 -24.79 -22.37
CA PHE A 2 14.67 -26.05 -21.67
C PHE A 2 14.81 -25.78 -20.16
N GLY A 3 13.80 -25.21 -19.50
CA GLY A 3 13.89 -24.90 -18.08
C GLY A 3 12.58 -24.88 -17.30
N ASP A 4 11.41 -24.78 -17.95
CA ASP A 4 10.15 -24.53 -17.24
C ASP A 4 9.21 -25.73 -17.03
N ASN A 5 9.51 -26.89 -17.61
CA ASN A 5 8.64 -28.07 -17.46
C ASN A 5 8.88 -28.90 -16.18
N ASN A 6 10.05 -28.79 -15.56
CA ASN A 6 10.34 -29.55 -14.34
C ASN A 6 9.65 -28.97 -13.08
N SER A 7 9.51 -27.67 -12.97
CA SER A 7 8.89 -27.03 -11.78
C SER A 7 7.39 -27.25 -11.67
N SER A 8 6.68 -27.40 -12.79
CA SER A 8 5.23 -27.66 -12.80
C SER A 8 4.92 -29.13 -12.45
N ILE A 9 5.74 -30.07 -12.89
CA ILE A 9 5.62 -31.51 -12.58
C ILE A 9 5.94 -31.77 -11.10
N ASP A 10 6.94 -31.09 -10.55
CA ASP A 10 7.29 -31.20 -9.13
C ASP A 10 6.19 -30.66 -8.22
N ASN A 11 5.57 -29.55 -8.58
CA ASN A 11 4.46 -28.97 -7.80
C ASN A 11 3.19 -29.85 -7.84
N GLU A 12 2.87 -30.47 -8.97
CA GLU A 12 1.73 -31.39 -9.10
C GLU A 12 1.96 -32.68 -8.32
N THR A 13 3.17 -33.24 -8.35
CA THR A 13 3.55 -34.45 -7.58
C THR A 13 3.55 -34.15 -6.06
N ILE A 14 3.99 -33.00 -5.62
CA ILE A 14 3.93 -32.56 -4.21
C ILE A 14 2.47 -32.43 -3.75
N GLU A 15 1.59 -31.79 -4.55
CA GLU A 15 0.16 -31.67 -4.21
C GLU A 15 -0.54 -33.04 -4.14
N LEU A 16 -0.20 -33.96 -5.01
CA LEU A 16 -0.72 -35.34 -4.98
C LEU A 16 -0.25 -36.10 -3.73
N LEU A 17 1.01 -35.96 -3.33
CA LEU A 17 1.57 -36.58 -2.14
C LEU A 17 0.94 -35.98 -0.86
N GLU A 18 0.78 -34.69 -0.76
CA GLU A 18 0.10 -34.03 0.38
C GLU A 18 -1.36 -34.47 0.50
N ASN A 19 -2.07 -34.56 -0.63
CA ASN A 19 -3.43 -35.08 -0.68
C ASN A 19 -3.52 -36.56 -0.26
N ALA A 20 -2.57 -37.39 -0.67
CA ALA A 20 -2.50 -38.78 -0.24
C ALA A 20 -2.22 -38.91 1.26
N GLN A 21 -1.24 -38.16 1.77
CA GLN A 21 -0.91 -38.14 3.21
C GLN A 21 -2.09 -37.66 4.07
N SER A 22 -2.80 -36.60 3.62
CA SER A 22 -3.98 -36.12 4.32
C SER A 22 -5.08 -37.17 4.43
N ARG A 23 -5.32 -37.97 3.38
CA ARG A 23 -6.27 -39.08 3.38
C ARG A 23 -5.86 -40.20 4.31
N ILE A 24 -4.57 -40.56 4.34
CA ILE A 24 -4.06 -41.57 5.28
C ILE A 24 -4.26 -41.11 6.72
N ARG A 25 -3.95 -39.82 7.02
CA ARG A 25 -4.13 -39.23 8.34
C ARG A 25 -5.60 -39.23 8.77
N GLN A 26 -6.53 -38.89 7.87
CA GLN A 26 -7.96 -38.90 8.14
C GLN A 26 -8.47 -40.29 8.46
N LYS A 27 -8.12 -41.32 7.65
CA LYS A 27 -8.47 -42.71 7.91
C LYS A 27 -7.89 -43.18 9.26
N LYS A 28 -6.64 -42.87 9.56
CA LYS A 28 -6.00 -43.23 10.84
C LYS A 28 -6.75 -42.59 12.04
N ASN A 29 -7.24 -41.37 11.91
CA ASN A 29 -8.04 -40.72 12.94
C ASN A 29 -9.38 -41.45 13.17
N VAL A 30 -10.09 -41.85 12.12
CA VAL A 30 -11.34 -42.64 12.24
C VAL A 30 -11.09 -43.95 13.00
N TYR A 31 -10.02 -44.68 12.63
CA TYR A 31 -9.66 -45.94 13.35
C TYR A 31 -9.31 -45.67 14.79
N ARG A 32 -8.64 -44.57 15.13
CA ARG A 32 -8.32 -44.18 16.49
C ARG A 32 -9.61 -43.89 17.29
N HIS A 33 -10.54 -43.11 16.71
CA HIS A 33 -11.85 -42.86 17.34
C HIS A 33 -12.68 -44.11 17.53
N PHE A 34 -12.63 -45.05 16.60
CA PHE A 34 -13.32 -46.33 16.71
C PHE A 34 -12.76 -47.17 17.87
N ILE A 35 -11.43 -47.26 18.02
CA ILE A 35 -10.78 -47.94 19.13
C ILE A 35 -11.18 -47.30 20.47
N PHE A 36 -11.14 -45.96 20.56
CA PHE A 36 -11.59 -45.28 21.77
C PHE A 36 -13.07 -45.52 22.06
N TYR A 37 -13.91 -45.58 21.05
CA TYR A 37 -15.33 -45.94 21.21
C TYR A 37 -15.48 -47.31 21.85
N LEU A 38 -14.77 -48.33 21.36
CA LEU A 38 -14.85 -49.69 21.95
C LEU A 38 -14.41 -49.72 23.41
N PHE A 39 -13.31 -49.08 23.75
CA PHE A 39 -12.81 -49.04 25.14
C PHE A 39 -13.79 -48.30 26.05
N ILE A 40 -14.28 -47.17 25.69
CA ILE A 40 -15.19 -46.34 26.48
C ILE A 40 -16.54 -47.06 26.61
N SER A 41 -17.05 -47.65 25.55
CA SER A 41 -18.30 -48.44 25.56
C SER A 41 -18.19 -49.62 26.48
N GLY A 42 -17.10 -50.35 26.43
CA GLY A 42 -16.82 -51.49 27.32
C GLY A 42 -16.74 -51.06 28.80
N PHE A 43 -16.10 -49.92 29.07
CA PHE A 43 -16.00 -49.34 30.40
C PHE A 43 -17.37 -48.95 30.95
N PHE A 44 -18.21 -48.24 30.20
CA PHE A 44 -19.54 -47.87 30.66
C PHE A 44 -20.45 -49.06 30.87
N LEU A 45 -20.40 -50.08 30.01
CA LEU A 45 -21.13 -51.33 30.21
C LEU A 45 -20.66 -52.05 31.45
N PHE A 46 -19.35 -52.08 31.73
CA PHE A 46 -18.80 -52.67 32.94
C PHE A 46 -19.27 -51.95 34.20
N VAL A 47 -19.23 -50.63 34.21
CA VAL A 47 -19.69 -49.80 35.33
C VAL A 47 -21.17 -50.01 35.60
N ASP A 48 -21.99 -50.07 34.56
CA ASP A 48 -23.45 -50.25 34.71
C ASP A 48 -23.81 -51.65 35.16
N LEU A 49 -23.21 -52.69 34.58
CA LEU A 49 -23.58 -54.09 34.76
C LEU A 49 -22.92 -54.74 36.00
N VAL A 50 -21.66 -54.30 36.33
CA VAL A 50 -20.89 -54.93 37.41
C VAL A 50 -20.89 -54.09 38.68
N LEU A 51 -20.79 -52.78 38.55
CA LEU A 51 -20.74 -51.89 39.73
C LEU A 51 -22.10 -51.34 40.14
N ALA A 52 -23.15 -51.57 39.33
CA ALA A 52 -24.52 -51.10 39.57
C ALA A 52 -24.57 -49.59 39.93
N VAL A 53 -23.61 -48.79 39.39
CA VAL A 53 -23.51 -47.37 39.65
C VAL A 53 -24.55 -46.63 38.82
N GLY A 54 -25.52 -46.02 39.50
CA GLY A 54 -26.56 -45.23 38.84
C GLY A 54 -27.88 -45.96 38.60
N GLU A 55 -28.17 -47.02 39.34
CA GLU A 55 -29.48 -47.73 39.26
C GLU A 55 -30.69 -46.79 39.38
N ASN A 56 -30.55 -45.63 40.05
CA ASN A 56 -31.60 -44.63 40.21
C ASN A 56 -31.60 -43.55 39.11
N LEU A 57 -30.64 -43.58 38.15
CA LEU A 57 -30.52 -42.62 37.07
C LEU A 57 -31.09 -43.23 35.76
N SER A 58 -32.40 -43.33 35.68
CA SER A 58 -33.07 -43.74 34.45
C SER A 58 -33.65 -42.53 33.69
N ILE A 59 -33.39 -42.44 32.40
CA ILE A 59 -33.97 -41.46 31.51
C ILE A 59 -34.89 -42.22 30.53
N PHE A 60 -36.17 -41.93 30.53
CA PHE A 60 -37.20 -42.67 29.78
C PHE A 60 -37.20 -44.19 30.02
N ASN A 61 -37.03 -44.65 31.27
CA ASN A 61 -36.95 -46.05 31.66
C ASN A 61 -35.74 -46.86 31.14
N TYR A 62 -34.71 -46.16 30.59
CA TYR A 62 -33.46 -46.78 30.17
C TYR A 62 -32.29 -46.26 31.01
N SER A 63 -31.32 -47.13 31.28
CA SER A 63 -30.08 -46.75 31.99
C SER A 63 -29.39 -45.57 31.30
N TRP A 64 -28.84 -44.65 32.10
CA TRP A 64 -28.08 -43.48 31.59
C TRP A 64 -26.92 -43.87 30.65
N SER A 65 -26.31 -45.03 30.86
CA SER A 65 -25.21 -45.56 30.02
C SER A 65 -25.63 -45.73 28.56
N ILE A 66 -26.89 -46.15 28.32
CA ILE A 66 -27.43 -46.32 26.96
C ILE A 66 -27.47 -44.99 26.22
N TRP A 67 -27.83 -43.89 26.88
CA TRP A 67 -27.87 -42.55 26.24
C TRP A 67 -26.48 -42.04 25.89
N VAL A 68 -25.49 -42.27 26.76
CA VAL A 68 -24.08 -41.95 26.48
C VAL A 68 -23.58 -42.71 25.25
N LEU A 69 -23.88 -44.02 25.19
CA LEU A 69 -23.51 -44.87 24.06
C LEU A 69 -24.20 -44.40 22.75
N LEU A 70 -25.47 -44.05 22.80
CA LEU A 70 -26.20 -43.55 21.64
C LEU A 70 -25.59 -42.23 21.07
N ILE A 71 -25.32 -41.28 21.95
CA ILE A 71 -24.69 -40.00 21.55
C ILE A 71 -23.30 -40.26 20.91
N TRP A 72 -22.50 -41.13 21.55
CA TRP A 72 -21.17 -41.47 21.07
C TRP A 72 -21.21 -42.23 19.75
N THR A 73 -22.17 -43.11 19.58
CA THR A 73 -22.43 -43.82 18.31
C THR A 73 -22.78 -42.84 17.20
N PHE A 74 -23.63 -41.84 17.48
CA PHE A 74 -24.00 -40.82 16.53
C PHE A 74 -22.80 -40.00 16.07
N ILE A 75 -21.91 -39.61 17.00
CA ILE A 75 -20.65 -38.92 16.68
C ILE A 75 -19.75 -39.78 15.79
N LEU A 76 -19.63 -41.06 16.08
CA LEU A 76 -18.85 -41.99 15.26
C LEU A 76 -19.42 -42.15 13.86
N LEU A 77 -20.75 -42.28 13.72
CA LEU A 77 -21.43 -42.33 12.44
C LEU A 77 -21.25 -41.04 11.61
N TYR A 78 -21.30 -39.90 12.28
CA TYR A 78 -20.99 -38.61 11.61
C TYR A 78 -19.56 -38.58 11.06
N HIS A 79 -18.57 -39.03 11.82
CA HIS A 79 -17.19 -39.12 11.34
C HIS A 79 -17.02 -40.11 10.17
N LEU A 80 -17.70 -41.25 10.21
CA LEU A 80 -17.72 -42.21 9.10
C LEU A 80 -18.37 -41.59 7.86
N PHE A 81 -19.50 -40.92 8.02
CA PHE A 81 -20.16 -40.21 6.93
C PHE A 81 -19.26 -39.16 6.30
N ASP A 82 -18.62 -38.31 7.09
CA ASP A 82 -17.72 -37.27 6.59
C ASP A 82 -16.54 -37.84 5.81
N VAL A 83 -15.88 -38.89 6.30
CA VAL A 83 -14.68 -39.46 5.65
C VAL A 83 -15.02 -40.30 4.42
N PHE A 84 -16.13 -41.05 4.44
CA PHE A 84 -16.41 -42.03 3.38
C PHE A 84 -17.51 -41.57 2.39
N ILE A 85 -18.46 -40.77 2.84
CA ILE A 85 -19.67 -40.46 2.03
C ILE A 85 -19.66 -39.02 1.57
N SER A 86 -19.35 -38.03 2.41
CA SER A 86 -19.44 -36.62 2.03
C SER A 86 -18.59 -36.28 0.83
N LYS A 87 -17.38 -36.86 0.73
CA LYS A 87 -16.46 -36.66 -0.41
C LYS A 87 -16.84 -37.44 -1.67
N LYS A 88 -17.70 -38.45 -1.56
CA LYS A 88 -18.21 -39.19 -2.73
C LYS A 88 -19.41 -38.46 -3.34
N ILE A 89 -20.21 -37.80 -2.50
CA ILE A 89 -21.39 -37.03 -2.93
C ILE A 89 -20.97 -35.67 -3.53
N ILE A 90 -19.96 -35.01 -2.93
CA ILE A 90 -19.41 -33.77 -3.51
C ILE A 90 -18.61 -34.18 -4.75
N ASN A 91 -19.29 -34.15 -5.87
CA ASN A 91 -18.81 -34.62 -7.16
C ASN A 91 -17.50 -33.92 -7.53
N LYS A 92 -16.40 -34.68 -7.61
CA LYS A 92 -15.05 -34.20 -7.95
C LYS A 92 -15.07 -33.34 -9.23
N LYS A 93 -15.97 -33.65 -10.16
CA LYS A 93 -16.18 -32.91 -11.41
C LYS A 93 -16.79 -31.52 -11.18
N TRP A 94 -17.70 -31.35 -10.22
CA TRP A 94 -18.27 -30.03 -9.87
C TRP A 94 -17.23 -29.12 -9.22
N VAL A 95 -16.43 -29.63 -8.28
CA VAL A 95 -15.35 -28.88 -7.64
C VAL A 95 -14.27 -28.47 -8.64
N SER A 96 -13.89 -29.36 -9.56
CA SER A 96 -12.89 -29.03 -10.59
C SER A 96 -13.43 -27.98 -11.57
N ASN A 97 -14.70 -28.04 -11.93
CA ASN A 97 -15.32 -27.04 -12.80
C ASN A 97 -15.44 -25.66 -12.13
N GLN A 98 -15.75 -25.59 -10.83
CA GLN A 98 -15.76 -24.36 -10.07
C GLN A 98 -14.34 -23.76 -9.95
N LYS A 99 -13.34 -24.63 -9.69
CA LYS A 99 -11.94 -24.20 -9.62
C LYS A 99 -11.45 -23.66 -10.97
N SER A 100 -11.74 -24.33 -12.07
CA SER A 100 -11.36 -23.86 -13.41
C SER A 100 -12.05 -22.55 -13.79
N HIS A 101 -13.33 -22.37 -13.47
CA HIS A 101 -14.07 -21.13 -13.70
C HIS A 101 -13.50 -19.95 -12.88
N LEU A 102 -13.16 -20.17 -11.61
CA LEU A 102 -12.51 -19.14 -10.77
C LEU A 102 -11.13 -18.76 -11.29
N ILE A 103 -10.35 -19.75 -11.75
CA ILE A 103 -9.02 -19.51 -12.36
C ILE A 103 -9.17 -18.67 -13.65
N GLU A 104 -10.19 -18.94 -14.45
CA GLU A 104 -10.43 -18.20 -15.69
C GLU A 104 -10.82 -16.75 -15.42
N ILE A 105 -11.70 -16.50 -14.45
CA ILE A 105 -12.04 -15.13 -13.99
C ILE A 105 -10.79 -14.39 -13.45
N GLN A 106 -9.95 -15.07 -12.68
CA GLN A 106 -8.71 -14.47 -12.17
C GLN A 106 -7.73 -14.16 -13.32
N LYS A 107 -7.60 -15.04 -14.30
CA LYS A 107 -6.74 -14.82 -15.48
C LYS A 107 -7.24 -13.61 -16.30
N GLU A 108 -8.54 -13.47 -16.52
CA GLU A 108 -9.10 -12.31 -17.20
C GLU A 108 -8.85 -11.01 -16.43
N LYS A 109 -9.01 -11.05 -15.11
CA LYS A 109 -8.74 -9.89 -14.26
C LYS A 109 -7.26 -9.50 -14.28
N ILE A 110 -6.35 -10.47 -14.23
CA ILE A 110 -4.90 -10.23 -14.38
C ILE A 110 -4.58 -9.67 -15.77
N LYS A 111 -5.21 -10.18 -16.83
CA LYS A 111 -5.01 -9.69 -18.21
C LYS A 111 -5.48 -8.24 -18.36
N SER A 112 -6.63 -7.88 -17.78
CA SER A 112 -7.12 -6.50 -17.77
C SER A 112 -6.21 -5.56 -16.97
N LEU A 113 -5.72 -5.98 -15.80
CA LEU A 113 -4.78 -5.21 -15.00
C LEU A 113 -3.45 -5.00 -15.73
N ARG A 114 -2.90 -6.04 -16.37
CA ARG A 114 -1.66 -5.93 -17.19
C ARG A 114 -1.85 -4.95 -18.34
N LYS A 115 -3.00 -4.99 -19.02
CA LYS A 115 -3.31 -4.03 -20.10
C LYS A 115 -3.38 -2.60 -19.59
N ASN A 116 -3.98 -2.38 -18.42
CA ASN A 116 -4.03 -1.05 -17.80
C ASN A 116 -2.63 -0.56 -17.41
N ILE A 117 -1.80 -1.42 -16.81
CA ILE A 117 -0.40 -1.10 -16.48
C ILE A 117 0.41 -0.78 -17.75
N GLU A 118 0.20 -1.51 -18.84
CA GLU A 118 0.87 -1.26 -20.12
C GLU A 118 0.42 0.07 -20.74
N ILE A 119 -0.87 0.41 -20.64
CA ILE A 119 -1.40 1.70 -21.08
C ILE A 119 -0.81 2.84 -20.22
N GLU A 120 -0.81 2.69 -18.90
CA GLU A 120 -0.21 3.65 -17.98
C GLU A 120 1.29 3.82 -18.24
N SER A 121 2.01 2.72 -18.45
CA SER A 121 3.46 2.77 -18.78
C SER A 121 3.73 3.45 -20.12
N LYS A 122 2.88 3.27 -21.12
CA LYS A 122 2.99 3.99 -22.42
C LYS A 122 2.69 5.47 -22.25
N ILE A 123 1.63 5.83 -21.52
CA ILE A 123 1.31 7.23 -21.21
C ILE A 123 2.46 7.87 -20.43
N TYR A 124 3.05 7.16 -19.48
CA TYR A 124 4.21 7.61 -18.70
C TYR A 124 5.45 7.79 -19.59
N ALA A 125 5.74 6.84 -20.48
CA ALA A 125 6.84 6.93 -21.43
C ALA A 125 6.66 8.08 -22.46
N GLU A 126 5.44 8.28 -22.97
CA GLU A 126 5.11 9.39 -23.86
C GLU A 126 5.17 10.75 -23.14
N SER A 127 4.72 10.84 -21.88
CA SER A 127 4.84 12.04 -21.07
C SER A 127 6.31 12.39 -20.78
N ASN A 128 7.15 11.38 -20.51
CA ASN A 128 8.57 11.57 -20.29
C ASN A 128 9.35 11.88 -21.58
N SER A 129 8.96 11.35 -22.73
CA SER A 129 9.61 11.67 -24.01
C SER A 129 9.36 13.11 -24.44
N ASN A 130 8.18 13.66 -24.15
CA ASN A 130 7.85 15.07 -24.37
C ASN A 130 8.47 16.02 -23.34
N ASN A 131 8.81 15.50 -22.12
CA ASN A 131 9.43 16.27 -21.05
C ASN A 131 10.97 16.19 -20.99
N SER A 132 11.63 15.55 -21.99
CA SER A 132 13.09 15.37 -21.96
C SER A 132 13.87 16.67 -21.90
N ASN A 133 13.28 17.80 -22.30
CA ASN A 133 13.92 19.11 -22.30
C ASN A 133 13.47 20.05 -21.16
N GLN A 134 12.46 19.67 -20.37
CA GLN A 134 11.91 20.49 -19.29
C GLN A 134 12.72 20.32 -18.00
N MET A 135 13.08 21.43 -17.35
CA MET A 135 13.83 21.48 -16.09
C MET A 135 12.86 21.63 -14.90
N VAL A 136 12.05 20.61 -14.61
CA VAL A 136 11.17 20.65 -13.43
C VAL A 136 12.02 20.87 -12.17
N THR A 137 11.71 21.95 -11.44
CA THR A 137 12.52 22.41 -10.32
C THR A 137 11.68 22.45 -9.03
N ILE A 138 12.14 21.81 -7.97
CA ILE A 138 11.61 22.04 -6.62
C ILE A 138 12.23 23.30 -6.07
N ILE A 139 11.44 24.19 -5.47
CA ILE A 139 11.93 25.31 -4.67
C ILE A 139 11.34 25.25 -3.29
N VAL A 140 12.19 25.28 -2.27
CA VAL A 140 11.79 25.06 -0.88
C VAL A 140 12.73 25.80 0.07
N ALA A 141 12.20 26.31 1.18
CA ALA A 141 12.98 26.69 2.35
C ALA A 141 12.74 25.67 3.46
N ALA A 142 13.79 25.14 4.05
CA ALA A 142 13.75 24.12 5.10
C ALA A 142 14.80 24.40 6.17
N SER A 143 14.46 24.12 7.43
CA SER A 143 15.37 24.18 8.58
C SER A 143 16.44 23.07 8.55
N ASP A 144 17.41 23.11 9.46
CA ASP A 144 18.44 22.04 9.55
C ASP A 144 17.82 20.68 9.89
N ASN A 145 16.64 20.62 10.53
CA ASN A 145 15.87 19.40 10.77
C ASN A 145 14.73 19.18 9.76
N ASP A 146 14.84 19.76 8.56
CA ASP A 146 13.93 19.62 7.41
C ASP A 146 12.48 20.09 7.64
N VAL A 147 12.19 20.81 8.73
CA VAL A 147 10.88 21.43 8.94
C VAL A 147 10.68 22.57 7.93
N ILE A 148 9.49 22.65 7.32
CA ILE A 148 9.12 23.66 6.32
C ILE A 148 7.89 24.49 6.70
N GLY A 149 7.20 24.12 7.77
CA GLY A 149 6.01 24.82 8.23
C GLY A 149 5.38 24.22 9.47
N ASP A 150 4.52 24.99 10.08
CA ASP A 150 3.65 24.57 11.18
C ASP A 150 2.24 25.14 10.99
N ASN A 151 1.20 24.32 11.19
CA ASN A 151 -0.21 24.71 11.06
C ASN A 151 -0.53 25.48 9.77
N ASN A 152 0.00 25.01 8.62
CA ASN A 152 -0.10 25.65 7.30
C ASN A 152 0.48 27.07 7.22
N LYS A 153 1.43 27.43 8.07
CA LYS A 153 2.13 28.73 8.05
C LYS A 153 3.63 28.52 7.93
N LEU A 154 4.31 29.51 7.34
CA LEU A 154 5.77 29.58 7.39
C LEU A 154 6.19 29.98 8.81
N ILE A 155 7.23 29.32 9.33
CA ILE A 155 7.73 29.51 10.70
C ILE A 155 8.66 30.72 10.80
N TRP A 156 9.33 31.07 9.70
CA TRP A 156 10.29 32.16 9.62
C TRP A 156 9.93 33.16 8.54
N HIS A 157 10.52 34.34 8.62
CA HIS A 157 10.42 35.36 7.59
C HIS A 157 11.84 35.74 7.11
N LEU A 158 12.18 35.38 5.87
CA LEU A 158 13.46 35.67 5.26
C LEU A 158 13.26 36.46 3.98
N SER A 159 13.43 37.80 4.05
CA SER A 159 13.16 38.72 2.93
C SER A 159 13.98 38.38 1.69
N LYS A 160 15.25 37.97 1.84
CA LYS A 160 16.13 37.56 0.73
C LYS A 160 15.65 36.26 0.07
N ASP A 161 15.10 35.33 0.84
CA ASP A 161 14.51 34.10 0.32
C ASP A 161 13.25 34.41 -0.51
N LEU A 162 12.37 35.23 0.01
CA LEU A 162 11.17 35.66 -0.72
C LEU A 162 11.49 36.39 -2.04
N ILE A 163 12.51 37.24 -2.04
CA ILE A 163 13.01 37.90 -3.26
C ILE A 163 13.54 36.87 -4.25
N ARG A 164 14.36 35.92 -3.79
CA ARG A 164 14.90 34.83 -4.61
C ARG A 164 13.76 33.97 -5.18
N PHE A 165 12.83 33.53 -4.37
CA PHE A 165 11.64 32.79 -4.79
C PHE A 165 10.87 33.53 -5.89
N LYS A 166 10.59 34.82 -5.68
CA LYS A 166 9.91 35.64 -6.68
C LYS A 166 10.69 35.73 -7.99
N ASN A 167 12.01 35.92 -7.93
CA ASN A 167 12.85 36.09 -9.10
C ASN A 167 12.97 34.79 -9.91
N LEU A 168 13.10 33.64 -9.24
CA LEU A 168 13.21 32.35 -9.91
C LEU A 168 11.89 31.89 -10.53
N THR A 169 10.76 32.13 -9.85
CA THR A 169 9.45 31.63 -10.30
C THR A 169 8.67 32.55 -11.21
N LYS A 170 9.12 33.83 -11.39
CA LYS A 170 8.41 34.82 -12.21
C LYS A 170 8.38 34.39 -13.69
N GLY A 171 7.19 34.36 -14.27
CA GLY A 171 6.96 33.98 -15.68
C GLY A 171 6.78 32.47 -15.87
N HIS A 172 6.91 31.69 -14.81
CA HIS A 172 6.82 30.23 -14.85
C HIS A 172 5.51 29.71 -14.26
N HIS A 173 5.24 28.44 -14.46
CA HIS A 173 4.20 27.70 -13.77
C HIS A 173 4.67 27.35 -12.34
N VAL A 174 3.79 27.50 -11.36
CA VAL A 174 4.04 27.12 -9.97
C VAL A 174 3.01 26.07 -9.57
N ILE A 175 3.48 24.89 -9.22
CA ILE A 175 2.68 23.70 -8.88
C ILE A 175 2.66 23.57 -7.36
N MET A 176 1.45 23.45 -6.77
CA MET A 176 1.28 23.38 -5.33
C MET A 176 0.05 22.56 -4.94
N GLY A 177 0.01 22.07 -3.72
CA GLY A 177 -1.19 21.51 -3.14
C GLY A 177 -2.20 22.56 -2.71
N ARG A 178 -3.50 22.18 -2.63
CA ARG A 178 -4.58 23.07 -2.20
C ARG A 178 -4.29 23.78 -0.88
N LYS A 179 -3.83 23.05 0.15
CA LYS A 179 -3.54 23.66 1.47
C LYS A 179 -2.45 24.74 1.38
N THR A 180 -1.44 24.54 0.55
CA THR A 180 -0.39 25.52 0.29
C THR A 180 -0.96 26.76 -0.41
N PHE A 181 -1.85 26.57 -1.37
CA PHE A 181 -2.54 27.70 -2.01
C PHE A 181 -3.40 28.48 -1.01
N GLU A 182 -4.18 27.80 -0.18
CA GLU A 182 -5.05 28.41 0.85
C GLU A 182 -4.27 29.14 1.96
N SER A 183 -2.99 28.81 2.18
CA SER A 183 -2.13 29.53 3.11
C SER A 183 -1.63 30.88 2.58
N MET A 184 -1.80 31.13 1.28
CA MET A 184 -1.43 32.39 0.64
C MET A 184 -2.65 33.31 0.53
N PRO A 185 -2.45 34.62 0.63
CA PRO A 185 -3.55 35.59 0.57
C PRO A 185 -4.24 35.67 -0.80
N LYS A 186 -3.53 35.27 -1.88
CA LYS A 186 -4.01 35.23 -3.27
C LYS A 186 -3.05 34.45 -4.16
N ALA A 187 -3.52 34.11 -5.38
CA ALA A 187 -2.67 33.56 -6.42
C ALA A 187 -1.43 34.43 -6.68
N LEU A 188 -0.29 33.76 -6.91
CA LEU A 188 0.98 34.45 -7.13
C LEU A 188 0.95 35.21 -8.45
N PRO A 189 1.19 36.55 -8.47
CA PRO A 189 1.08 37.36 -9.69
C PRO A 189 2.22 37.04 -10.67
N ASN A 190 1.96 37.20 -11.97
CA ASN A 190 2.89 36.94 -13.08
C ASN A 190 3.42 35.50 -13.13
N ARG A 191 2.59 34.56 -12.72
CA ARG A 191 2.84 33.10 -12.73
C ARG A 191 1.54 32.37 -13.03
N THR A 192 1.63 31.21 -13.66
CA THR A 192 0.50 30.32 -13.80
C THR A 192 0.43 29.43 -12.58
N ASN A 193 -0.59 29.61 -11.74
CA ASN A 193 -0.76 28.86 -10.49
C ASN A 193 -1.52 27.56 -10.77
N VAL A 194 -0.87 26.41 -10.57
CA VAL A 194 -1.44 25.08 -10.76
C VAL A 194 -1.64 24.43 -9.39
N VAL A 195 -2.88 24.15 -9.03
CA VAL A 195 -3.26 23.61 -7.73
C VAL A 195 -3.71 22.17 -7.85
N ILE A 196 -3.02 21.29 -7.13
CA ILE A 196 -3.36 19.85 -7.09
C ILE A 196 -4.31 19.60 -5.93
N THR A 197 -5.49 19.01 -6.24
CA THR A 197 -6.48 18.63 -5.22
C THR A 197 -7.35 17.45 -5.68
N ARG A 198 -7.71 16.57 -4.75
CA ARG A 198 -8.71 15.50 -4.96
C ARG A 198 -10.15 16.03 -4.92
N ASN A 199 -10.37 17.25 -4.44
CA ASN A 199 -11.70 17.87 -4.41
C ASN A 199 -12.06 18.39 -5.81
N LYS A 200 -12.93 17.64 -6.51
CA LYS A 200 -13.39 17.98 -7.87
C LYS A 200 -14.18 19.28 -7.99
N ASN A 201 -14.73 19.74 -6.86
CA ASN A 201 -15.53 20.97 -6.80
C ASN A 201 -14.72 22.19 -6.35
N TYR A 202 -13.38 22.04 -6.22
CA TYR A 202 -12.53 23.14 -5.78
C TYR A 202 -12.31 24.12 -6.91
N THR A 203 -12.62 25.37 -6.66
CA THR A 203 -12.40 26.48 -7.60
C THR A 203 -11.84 27.69 -6.84
N ALA A 204 -10.95 28.43 -7.47
CA ALA A 204 -10.48 29.73 -6.97
C ALA A 204 -10.06 30.61 -8.16
N GLU A 205 -9.91 31.91 -7.91
CA GLU A 205 -9.53 32.84 -8.95
C GLU A 205 -8.06 32.70 -9.35
N ASN A 206 -7.79 32.85 -10.64
CA ASN A 206 -6.43 32.85 -11.23
C ASN A 206 -5.59 31.59 -10.96
N ILE A 207 -6.26 30.43 -10.93
CA ILE A 207 -5.59 29.13 -10.79
C ILE A 207 -6.08 28.13 -11.85
N VAL A 208 -5.24 27.14 -12.13
CA VAL A 208 -5.60 25.91 -12.85
C VAL A 208 -5.69 24.78 -11.83
N VAL A 209 -6.85 24.13 -11.73
CA VAL A 209 -7.05 23.01 -10.80
C VAL A 209 -6.85 21.71 -11.53
N VAL A 210 -6.06 20.80 -10.93
CA VAL A 210 -5.79 19.45 -11.43
C VAL A 210 -5.85 18.45 -10.29
N ASP A 211 -5.94 17.17 -10.60
CA ASP A 211 -6.10 16.08 -9.63
C ASP A 211 -4.80 15.31 -9.32
N SER A 212 -3.76 15.50 -10.14
CA SER A 212 -2.49 14.79 -10.00
C SER A 212 -1.28 15.60 -10.44
N ILE A 213 -0.08 15.15 -10.07
CA ILE A 213 1.19 15.76 -10.46
C ILE A 213 1.43 15.62 -11.97
N GLU A 214 1.05 14.48 -12.56
CA GLU A 214 1.17 14.20 -13.98
C GLU A 214 0.31 15.18 -14.80
N ASN A 215 -0.93 15.43 -14.36
CA ASN A 215 -1.81 16.40 -14.99
C ASN A 215 -1.32 17.84 -14.79
N ALA A 216 -0.69 18.16 -13.64
CA ALA A 216 -0.02 19.44 -13.45
C ALA A 216 1.13 19.63 -14.44
N LEU A 217 1.97 18.63 -14.63
CA LEU A 217 3.09 18.68 -15.58
C LEU A 217 2.62 18.80 -17.05
N LYS A 218 1.49 18.16 -17.42
CA LYS A 218 0.88 18.35 -18.75
C LYS A 218 0.41 19.80 -18.98
N VAL A 219 -0.14 20.45 -17.96
CA VAL A 219 -0.49 21.88 -18.01
C VAL A 219 0.76 22.74 -18.24
N CYS A 220 1.89 22.34 -17.67
CA CYS A 220 3.16 23.06 -17.75
C CYS A 220 4.01 22.72 -18.99
N LYS A 221 3.50 21.94 -19.96
CA LYS A 221 4.30 21.38 -21.08
C LYS A 221 5.14 22.39 -21.87
N ASP A 222 4.66 23.63 -21.99
CA ASP A 222 5.29 24.68 -22.76
C ASP A 222 6.23 25.57 -21.91
N ASP A 223 6.34 25.28 -20.60
CA ASP A 223 7.22 25.99 -19.68
C ASP A 223 8.56 25.24 -19.58
N PRO A 224 9.69 25.84 -19.95
CA PRO A 224 10.99 25.18 -19.86
C PRO A 224 11.42 24.88 -18.42
N GLN A 225 10.89 25.60 -17.42
CA GLN A 225 11.27 25.42 -16.01
C GLN A 225 10.08 25.65 -15.06
N PRO A 226 9.12 24.72 -14.99
CA PRO A 226 8.06 24.78 -13.98
C PRO A 226 8.60 24.51 -12.59
N PHE A 227 8.01 25.18 -11.59
CA PHE A 227 8.43 25.08 -10.20
C PHE A 227 7.40 24.35 -9.34
N ILE A 228 7.85 23.38 -8.54
CA ILE A 228 7.07 22.75 -7.48
C ILE A 228 7.37 23.49 -6.19
N ILE A 229 6.32 24.07 -5.57
CA ILE A 229 6.45 24.97 -4.41
C ILE A 229 5.80 24.40 -3.13
N GLY A 230 5.32 23.15 -3.18
CA GLY A 230 4.88 22.41 -1.97
C GLY A 230 3.36 22.20 -1.87
N GLY A 231 2.82 21.76 -0.70
CA GLY A 231 3.52 21.34 0.54
C GLY A 231 4.17 19.96 0.49
N ALA A 232 4.40 19.38 1.67
CA ALA A 232 5.19 18.15 1.82
C ALA A 232 4.77 17.00 0.91
N GLU A 233 3.47 16.72 0.80
CA GLU A 233 2.94 15.67 -0.09
C GLU A 233 3.30 15.93 -1.57
N ILE A 234 3.20 17.20 -2.00
CA ILE A 234 3.51 17.57 -3.38
C ILE A 234 5.03 17.56 -3.63
N TYR A 235 5.84 17.92 -2.63
CA TYR A 235 7.29 17.74 -2.71
C TYR A 235 7.67 16.27 -2.84
N LYS A 236 7.08 15.40 -2.03
CA LYS A 236 7.33 13.95 -2.08
C LYS A 236 7.02 13.36 -3.46
N LEU A 237 5.86 13.70 -4.03
CA LEU A 237 5.49 13.29 -5.38
C LEU A 237 6.40 13.92 -6.44
N GLY A 238 6.75 15.19 -6.26
CA GLY A 238 7.53 15.97 -7.22
C GLY A 238 8.99 15.57 -7.35
N LEU A 239 9.60 14.96 -6.32
CA LEU A 239 11.01 14.52 -6.34
C LEU A 239 11.31 13.55 -7.50
N GLU A 240 10.36 12.70 -7.86
CA GLU A 240 10.50 11.74 -8.95
C GLU A 240 10.67 12.45 -10.30
N TYR A 241 9.89 13.52 -10.53
CA TYR A 241 9.82 14.26 -11.79
C TYR A 241 10.83 15.40 -11.88
N SER A 242 11.39 15.82 -10.75
CA SER A 242 12.28 16.98 -10.69
C SER A 242 13.71 16.64 -11.13
N LYS A 243 14.33 17.60 -11.79
CA LYS A 243 15.75 17.56 -12.20
C LYS A 243 16.62 18.48 -11.35
N ARG A 244 16.02 19.41 -10.61
CA ARG A 244 16.70 20.39 -9.75
C ARG A 244 15.94 20.66 -8.46
N ILE A 245 16.68 20.91 -7.38
CA ILE A 245 16.15 21.40 -6.11
C ILE A 245 16.89 22.72 -5.78
N GLU A 246 16.13 23.79 -5.64
CA GLU A 246 16.57 25.09 -5.16
C GLU A 246 16.19 25.20 -3.69
N LEU A 247 17.11 24.83 -2.79
CA LEU A 247 16.90 24.77 -1.35
C LEU A 247 17.43 26.06 -0.69
N THR A 248 16.62 26.65 0.18
CA THR A 248 17.07 27.59 1.18
C THR A 248 17.18 26.86 2.51
N ARG A 249 18.39 26.52 2.94
CA ARG A 249 18.64 25.85 4.21
C ARG A 249 18.78 26.90 5.32
N VAL A 250 17.84 26.93 6.25
CA VAL A 250 17.85 27.81 7.42
C VAL A 250 18.62 27.10 8.54
N HIS A 251 19.72 27.70 8.99
CA HIS A 251 20.64 27.10 9.96
C HIS A 251 20.10 27.23 11.39
N HIS A 252 18.99 26.59 11.64
CA HIS A 252 18.34 26.48 12.93
C HIS A 252 17.36 25.28 12.92
N ASN A 253 17.12 24.67 14.07
CA ASN A 253 16.10 23.64 14.23
C ASN A 253 14.79 24.28 14.71
N PHE A 254 13.69 23.94 14.07
CA PHE A 254 12.37 24.41 14.45
C PHE A 254 11.46 23.23 14.82
N GLU A 255 10.49 23.51 15.68
CA GLU A 255 9.32 22.65 15.86
C GLU A 255 8.31 22.96 14.75
N GLY A 256 7.68 21.92 14.21
CA GLY A 256 6.66 22.06 13.17
C GLY A 256 6.11 20.71 12.73
N ASP A 257 4.94 20.75 12.10
CA ASP A 257 4.17 19.57 11.69
C ASP A 257 4.45 19.13 10.25
N THR A 258 5.14 19.97 9.48
CA THR A 258 5.36 19.74 8.05
C THR A 258 6.85 19.67 7.74
N ILE A 259 7.28 18.51 7.18
CA ILE A 259 8.69 18.17 6.96
C ILE A 259 8.94 17.99 5.45
N PHE A 260 10.06 18.52 4.96
CA PHE A 260 10.54 18.24 3.59
C PHE A 260 11.14 16.84 3.52
N PRO A 261 10.91 16.07 2.46
CA PRO A 261 11.51 14.75 2.28
C PRO A 261 13.05 14.82 2.27
N GLU A 262 13.69 13.80 2.82
CA GLU A 262 15.14 13.68 2.81
C GLU A 262 15.70 13.72 1.37
N ILE A 263 16.77 14.50 1.17
CA ILE A 263 17.47 14.59 -0.11
C ILE A 263 18.53 13.48 -0.18
N ASP A 264 18.23 12.41 -0.90
CA ASP A 264 19.14 11.30 -1.10
C ASP A 264 20.38 11.73 -1.89
N LYS A 265 21.55 11.68 -1.25
CA LYS A 265 22.83 12.05 -1.84
C LYS A 265 23.31 11.09 -2.93
N GLU A 266 22.72 9.91 -3.04
CA GLU A 266 22.99 8.98 -4.15
C GLU A 266 22.22 9.34 -5.43
N ILE A 267 21.23 10.23 -5.32
CA ILE A 267 20.39 10.69 -6.43
C ILE A 267 20.67 12.16 -6.76
N TRP A 268 20.93 12.97 -5.72
CA TRP A 268 21.06 14.41 -5.81
C TRP A 268 22.45 14.91 -5.47
N LYS A 269 23.06 15.67 -6.37
CA LYS A 269 24.39 16.25 -6.19
C LYS A 269 24.28 17.74 -5.90
N GLU A 270 24.91 18.20 -4.81
CA GLU A 270 25.11 19.63 -4.55
C GLU A 270 26.01 20.23 -5.62
N VAL A 271 25.49 21.16 -6.43
CA VAL A 271 26.23 21.83 -7.51
C VAL A 271 26.56 23.27 -7.17
N LYS A 272 25.82 23.88 -6.23
CA LYS A 272 26.07 25.24 -5.79
C LYS A 272 25.62 25.43 -4.34
N LYS A 273 26.46 26.16 -3.58
CA LYS A 273 26.12 26.59 -2.21
C LYS A 273 26.61 28.01 -1.97
N ILE A 274 25.69 28.87 -1.55
CA ILE A 274 25.97 30.27 -1.19
C ILE A 274 25.52 30.49 0.23
N LYS A 275 26.47 30.75 1.13
CA LYS A 275 26.18 31.10 2.53
C LYS A 275 25.74 32.55 2.60
N MET A 276 24.62 32.79 3.25
CA MET A 276 24.09 34.11 3.49
C MET A 276 24.24 34.43 4.98
N PHE A 277 25.08 35.39 5.24
CA PHE A 277 25.26 35.95 6.58
C PHE A 277 24.43 37.25 6.60
N ASP A 278 23.32 37.23 7.30
CA ASP A 278 22.49 38.44 7.43
C ASP A 278 22.52 38.92 8.86
N ILE A 279 23.39 39.89 9.11
CA ILE A 279 23.65 40.46 10.43
C ILE A 279 22.61 41.55 10.77
N GLU A 280 21.88 42.08 9.79
CA GLU A 280 21.11 43.34 10.01
C GLU A 280 19.59 43.15 10.18
N ASN A 281 18.96 42.06 9.75
CA ASN A 281 17.50 41.96 9.79
C ASN A 281 16.88 40.57 9.96
N HIS A 282 17.66 39.51 10.21
CA HIS A 282 17.11 38.17 10.37
C HIS A 282 17.73 37.43 11.56
N ASP A 283 16.87 36.70 12.29
CA ASP A 283 17.28 35.94 13.48
C ASP A 283 18.14 34.72 13.16
N TYR A 284 18.24 34.35 11.87
CA TYR A 284 18.86 33.08 11.46
C TYR A 284 19.77 33.23 10.25
N ASN A 285 20.93 32.55 10.28
CA ASN A 285 21.76 32.36 9.12
C ASN A 285 21.11 31.34 8.19
N PHE A 286 21.34 31.46 6.88
CA PHE A 286 20.85 30.50 5.90
C PHE A 286 21.81 30.34 4.72
N SER A 287 21.59 29.29 3.92
CA SER A 287 22.34 29.07 2.70
C SER A 287 21.39 28.78 1.54
N PHE A 288 21.67 29.35 0.37
CA PHE A 288 21.07 28.91 -0.87
C PHE A 288 21.87 27.73 -1.45
N ILE A 289 21.24 26.60 -1.64
CA ILE A 289 21.85 25.38 -2.13
C ILE A 289 21.08 24.91 -3.37
N THR A 290 21.80 24.59 -4.42
CA THR A 290 21.21 23.99 -5.62
C THR A 290 21.70 22.55 -5.73
N TYR A 291 20.76 21.63 -5.86
CA TYR A 291 21.03 20.22 -6.18
C TYR A 291 20.54 19.92 -7.59
N ASP A 292 21.34 19.18 -8.36
CA ASP A 292 20.94 18.61 -9.63
C ASP A 292 20.83 17.09 -9.51
N LYS A 293 19.81 16.53 -10.16
CA LYS A 293 19.61 15.09 -10.23
C LYS A 293 20.62 14.49 -11.21
N PHE A 294 21.38 13.48 -10.81
CA PHE A 294 22.43 12.88 -11.64
C PHE A 294 22.19 11.40 -11.93
N LYS A 295 21.15 10.81 -11.35
CA LYS A 295 20.64 9.46 -11.65
C LYS A 295 19.16 9.49 -12.03
#